data_d970ba92c9743b2ec99f2d078484c177
#
_entry.id   d970ba92c9743b2ec99f2d078484c177
#
_cell.length_a   1.000
_cell.length_b   1.000
_cell.length_c   1.000
_cell.angle_alpha   90.00
_cell.angle_beta   90.00
_cell.angle_gamma   90.00
#
_symmetry.space_group_name_H-M   'P 1'
#
loop_
_entity.id
_entity.type
_entity.pdbx_description
1 polymer ?
#
loop_
_entity_poly.entity_id
_entity_poly.type
_entity_poly.pdbx_seq_one_letter_code
_entity_poly.pdbx_strand_id
1 'polypeptide(L)'
;MADSAVISKELREYLASFKIEETLTSLVNRLARAMPADPYSFMSGVLSEMSSASANITGLRASEVLLETLPSLQIEVLCDFKGQVFPGPVFTFSPDEEDENYLRDREERMEGKGMRQAAGLIRDSIRERLSGVSVTDQRKADSTIVAGCESAETKAPLGANTVAALSLATALAGAFFANKPLYRHIAAVRVGEDLPAFKPVRLLVNFLHTGKRFNTKNKFRKFALYETTPGRFPPEQSFDNFKKLYTSFRQLLASGKGGEAALKQHIDGAFIAPYDSIAECCKMMDEAVTHAGFSPGEDYSVYILCGAEDFFLPDVGKYEMEGFKQPLDVNQLGDFYVKLLNDRRSIGVLEDPVAPTDAAGWTAVSAKLAQMHPNARLSGNRLISNHIEAHKAIFDPDEGQSPQSRPHLVSIKAKGTVSETLEFQKVLTKAGVGNGLVLREALYESGDSSLADLAFGLQAEFLELGPPFKWSRLAKYNRWATIARETLPSEAD
;
A
#
# COMPACT_ATOMS: atom_id res chain seq x y z
N MET A 1 24.59 32.99 -48.44
CA MET A 1 25.47 31.79 -48.54
C MET A 1 25.82 31.39 -47.13
N ALA A 2 25.18 30.35 -46.64
CA ALA A 2 25.43 29.85 -45.30
C ALA A 2 26.72 29.04 -45.32
N ASP A 3 27.69 29.44 -44.52
CA ASP A 3 28.89 28.66 -44.25
C ASP A 3 28.53 27.26 -43.82
N SER A 4 28.88 26.28 -44.68
CA SER A 4 28.86 24.88 -44.24
C SER A 4 30.05 24.66 -43.32
N ALA A 5 29.85 24.89 -42.04
CA ALA A 5 30.82 24.56 -41.01
C ALA A 5 31.18 23.05 -41.18
N VAL A 6 32.43 22.76 -41.52
CA VAL A 6 32.95 21.39 -41.55
C VAL A 6 32.93 20.87 -40.13
N ILE A 7 31.90 20.09 -39.85
CA ILE A 7 31.76 19.40 -38.54
C ILE A 7 33.00 18.55 -38.33
N SER A 8 33.80 18.83 -37.30
CA SER A 8 35.01 18.07 -36.98
C SER A 8 34.66 16.60 -36.69
N LYS A 9 35.61 15.70 -36.89
CA LYS A 9 35.43 14.27 -36.56
C LYS A 9 35.02 14.10 -35.10
N GLU A 10 35.61 14.84 -34.19
CA GLU A 10 35.29 14.83 -32.76
C GLU A 10 33.84 15.27 -32.46
N LEU A 11 33.35 16.28 -33.18
CA LEU A 11 31.96 16.71 -33.03
C LEU A 11 30.98 15.66 -33.56
N ARG A 12 31.30 14.97 -34.66
CA ARG A 12 30.45 13.87 -35.15
C ARG A 12 30.43 12.69 -34.18
N GLU A 13 31.59 12.33 -33.64
CA GLU A 13 31.69 11.27 -32.62
C GLU A 13 30.91 11.65 -31.36
N TYR A 14 30.98 12.89 -30.93
CA TYR A 14 30.18 13.43 -29.82
C TYR A 14 28.67 13.33 -30.09
N LEU A 15 28.20 13.86 -31.24
CA LEU A 15 26.78 13.82 -31.60
C LEU A 15 26.26 12.37 -31.72
N ALA A 16 27.06 11.48 -32.27
CA ALA A 16 26.70 10.06 -32.40
C ALA A 16 26.68 9.35 -31.04
N SER A 17 27.65 9.60 -30.16
CA SER A 17 27.71 8.95 -28.84
C SER A 17 26.51 9.26 -27.98
N PHE A 18 25.96 10.46 -28.12
CA PHE A 18 24.76 10.90 -27.38
C PHE A 18 23.45 10.77 -28.18
N LYS A 19 23.50 10.21 -29.38
CA LYS A 19 22.35 10.01 -30.30
C LYS A 19 21.52 11.30 -30.51
N ILE A 20 22.21 12.44 -30.60
CA ILE A 20 21.54 13.76 -30.60
C ILE A 20 20.59 13.90 -31.80
N GLU A 21 20.95 13.42 -32.98
CA GLU A 21 20.12 13.50 -34.20
C GLU A 21 18.81 12.67 -34.03
N GLU A 22 18.93 11.43 -33.54
CA GLU A 22 17.78 10.58 -33.26
C GLU A 22 16.86 11.21 -32.23
N THR A 23 17.44 11.77 -31.17
CA THR A 23 16.73 12.47 -30.08
C THR A 23 15.96 13.67 -30.60
N LEU A 24 16.58 14.54 -31.38
CA LEU A 24 15.92 15.72 -31.95
C LEU A 24 14.81 15.33 -32.93
N THR A 25 15.03 14.30 -33.75
CA THR A 25 14.02 13.77 -34.65
C THR A 25 12.81 13.23 -33.88
N SER A 26 13.05 12.47 -32.83
CA SER A 26 12.00 11.94 -31.95
C SER A 26 11.22 13.08 -31.25
N LEU A 27 11.93 14.09 -30.77
CA LEU A 27 11.35 15.26 -30.12
C LEU A 27 10.41 16.02 -31.07
N VAL A 28 10.84 16.28 -32.30
CA VAL A 28 10.03 16.96 -33.32
C VAL A 28 8.80 16.13 -33.67
N ASN A 29 8.93 14.80 -33.79
CA ASN A 29 7.81 13.90 -34.07
C ASN A 29 6.80 13.87 -32.91
N ARG A 30 7.25 13.86 -31.66
CA ARG A 30 6.38 13.93 -30.47
C ARG A 30 5.66 15.29 -30.43
N LEU A 31 6.37 16.38 -30.68
CA LEU A 31 5.81 17.73 -30.74
C LEU A 31 4.71 17.83 -31.82
N ALA A 32 4.97 17.31 -33.02
CA ALA A 32 4.04 17.33 -34.15
C ALA A 32 2.77 16.52 -33.88
N ARG A 33 2.87 15.43 -33.10
CA ARG A 33 1.69 14.64 -32.69
C ARG A 33 0.90 15.31 -31.57
N ALA A 34 1.57 15.90 -30.60
CA ALA A 34 0.94 16.49 -29.41
C ALA A 34 0.34 17.88 -29.69
N MET A 35 0.90 18.64 -30.64
CA MET A 35 0.54 20.03 -30.97
C MET A 35 0.20 20.88 -29.74
N PRO A 36 1.10 20.94 -28.72
CA PRO A 36 0.82 21.64 -27.47
C PRO A 36 0.72 23.14 -27.68
N ALA A 37 -0.04 23.82 -26.82
CA ALA A 37 -0.19 25.29 -26.86
C ALA A 37 1.14 26.02 -26.60
N ASP A 38 2.04 25.42 -25.79
CA ASP A 38 3.41 25.90 -25.59
C ASP A 38 4.42 24.83 -26.06
N PRO A 39 4.91 24.93 -27.30
CA PRO A 39 5.88 24.01 -27.87
C PRO A 39 7.21 23.97 -27.10
N TYR A 40 7.67 25.10 -26.59
CA TYR A 40 8.96 25.21 -25.92
C TYR A 40 8.93 24.57 -24.53
N SER A 41 7.85 24.77 -23.78
CA SER A 41 7.64 24.09 -22.51
C SER A 41 7.54 22.57 -22.69
N PHE A 42 6.82 22.11 -23.71
CA PHE A 42 6.74 20.71 -24.09
C PHE A 42 8.12 20.11 -24.41
N MET A 43 8.89 20.79 -25.30
CA MET A 43 10.23 20.33 -25.66
C MET A 43 11.18 20.31 -24.46
N SER A 44 11.11 21.33 -23.61
CA SER A 44 11.90 21.39 -22.37
C SER A 44 11.57 20.21 -21.44
N GLY A 45 10.29 19.86 -21.27
CA GLY A 45 9.85 18.71 -20.51
C GLY A 45 10.43 17.40 -21.06
N VAL A 46 10.28 17.18 -22.38
CA VAL A 46 10.82 15.96 -23.04
C VAL A 46 12.34 15.88 -22.95
N LEU A 47 13.06 16.97 -23.15
CA LEU A 47 14.53 17.01 -23.01
C LEU A 47 14.97 16.82 -21.56
N SER A 48 14.20 17.31 -20.58
CA SER A 48 14.45 17.03 -19.17
C SER A 48 14.27 15.57 -18.81
N GLU A 49 13.26 14.91 -19.39
CA GLU A 49 13.08 13.44 -19.28
C GLU A 49 14.26 12.66 -19.87
N MET A 50 14.80 13.14 -20.98
CA MET A 50 15.93 12.50 -21.70
C MET A 50 17.30 12.90 -21.12
N SER A 51 17.36 13.95 -20.32
CA SER A 51 18.59 14.39 -19.66
C SER A 51 19.03 13.32 -18.66
N SER A 52 20.01 12.51 -19.06
CA SER A 52 20.70 11.53 -18.23
C SER A 52 21.67 12.18 -17.21
N ALA A 53 21.41 13.41 -16.79
CA ALA A 53 22.12 13.97 -15.67
C ALA A 53 21.80 13.14 -14.44
N SER A 54 22.65 12.13 -14.18
CA SER A 54 22.53 11.27 -13.01
C SER A 54 22.61 12.14 -11.77
N ALA A 55 21.50 12.22 -11.04
CA ALA A 55 21.54 12.79 -9.71
C ALA A 55 22.12 11.71 -8.78
N ASN A 56 23.33 11.93 -8.28
CA ASN A 56 23.99 10.99 -7.38
C ASN A 56 23.80 11.43 -5.93
N ILE A 57 23.50 10.49 -5.07
CA ILE A 57 23.35 10.74 -3.62
C ILE A 57 24.68 11.20 -3.06
N THR A 58 24.69 12.35 -2.39
CA THR A 58 25.87 12.91 -1.71
C THR A 58 25.69 13.01 -0.20
N GLY A 59 24.45 12.96 0.26
CA GLY A 59 24.16 13.07 1.68
C GLY A 59 22.75 12.66 2.04
N LEU A 60 22.55 12.46 3.34
CA LEU A 60 21.25 12.17 3.94
C LEU A 60 21.06 13.08 5.15
N ARG A 61 19.90 13.71 5.25
CA ARG A 61 19.42 14.33 6.47
C ARG A 61 18.36 13.44 7.07
N ALA A 62 18.48 13.12 8.33
CA ALA A 62 17.48 12.34 9.03
C ALA A 62 17.28 12.88 10.43
N SER A 63 16.05 12.96 10.86
CA SER A 63 15.66 13.42 12.20
C SER A 63 14.48 12.61 12.72
N GLU A 64 14.40 12.53 14.05
CA GLU A 64 13.21 12.08 14.71
C GLU A 64 12.18 13.21 14.71
N VAL A 65 10.94 12.89 14.38
CA VAL A 65 9.79 13.78 14.47
C VAL A 65 8.64 13.11 15.22
N LEU A 66 7.67 13.89 15.66
CA LEU A 66 6.47 13.35 16.31
C LEU A 66 5.32 13.28 15.32
N LEU A 67 4.67 12.12 15.29
CA LEU A 67 3.37 11.93 14.64
C LEU A 67 2.33 11.65 15.72
N GLU A 68 1.47 12.62 15.97
CA GLU A 68 0.55 12.55 17.13
C GLU A 68 1.35 12.31 18.43
N THR A 69 1.36 11.08 18.93
CA THR A 69 2.07 10.70 20.16
C THR A 69 3.27 9.78 19.94
N LEU A 70 3.50 9.35 18.71
CA LEU A 70 4.60 8.43 18.38
C LEU A 70 5.77 9.12 17.70
N PRO A 71 7.00 8.76 18.07
CA PRO A 71 8.20 9.13 17.30
C PRO A 71 8.20 8.48 15.92
N SER A 72 8.68 9.21 14.94
CA SER A 72 8.87 8.75 13.59
C SER A 72 10.17 9.31 12.98
N LEU A 73 10.47 8.90 11.75
CA LEU A 73 11.63 9.34 10.98
C LEU A 73 11.21 10.32 9.89
N GLN A 74 11.92 11.42 9.81
CA GLN A 74 11.87 12.34 8.67
C GLN A 74 13.21 12.30 7.95
N ILE A 75 13.18 12.09 6.62
CA ILE A 75 14.37 11.86 5.80
C ILE A 75 14.32 12.78 4.58
N GLU A 76 15.48 13.37 4.25
CA GLU A 76 15.73 14.15 3.05
C GLU A 76 17.01 13.62 2.39
N VAL A 77 16.94 13.27 1.11
CA VAL A 77 18.06 12.79 0.32
C VAL A 77 18.70 13.96 -0.40
N LEU A 78 20.01 14.17 -0.21
CA LEU A 78 20.77 15.21 -0.90
C LEU A 78 21.48 14.60 -2.10
N CYS A 79 21.32 15.22 -3.27
CA CYS A 79 21.92 14.72 -4.50
C CYS A 79 22.75 15.80 -5.19
N ASP A 80 23.89 15.38 -5.72
CA ASP A 80 24.59 16.17 -6.74
C ASP A 80 23.83 16.05 -8.06
N PHE A 81 23.34 17.17 -8.54
CA PHE A 81 22.72 17.27 -9.84
C PHE A 81 23.37 18.40 -10.62
N LYS A 82 24.07 18.06 -11.71
CA LYS A 82 24.84 19.01 -12.54
C LYS A 82 25.91 19.79 -11.77
N GLY A 83 26.60 19.15 -10.83
CA GLY A 83 27.69 19.75 -10.06
C GLY A 83 27.23 20.63 -8.89
N GLN A 84 25.95 20.61 -8.56
CA GLN A 84 25.40 21.31 -7.39
C GLN A 84 24.59 20.34 -6.53
N VAL A 85 24.66 20.53 -5.21
CA VAL A 85 23.91 19.72 -4.25
C VAL A 85 22.52 20.30 -4.02
N PHE A 86 21.50 19.51 -4.34
CA PHE A 86 20.10 19.84 -4.10
C PHE A 86 19.45 18.85 -3.14
N PRO A 87 18.56 19.31 -2.26
CA PRO A 87 17.71 18.44 -1.48
C PRO A 87 16.59 17.87 -2.33
N GLY A 88 16.29 16.58 -2.13
CA GLY A 88 15.06 15.97 -2.60
C GLY A 88 13.87 16.34 -1.70
N PRO A 89 12.66 15.90 -2.02
CA PRO A 89 11.50 16.08 -1.14
C PRO A 89 11.70 15.42 0.22
N VAL A 90 11.14 16.03 1.24
CA VAL A 90 11.13 15.49 2.60
C VAL A 90 10.11 14.36 2.70
N PHE A 91 10.55 13.19 3.12
CA PHE A 91 9.71 12.05 3.41
C PHE A 91 9.52 11.89 4.92
N THR A 92 8.28 11.63 5.36
CA THR A 92 7.98 11.33 6.76
C THR A 92 7.37 9.93 6.86
N PHE A 93 8.08 9.05 7.55
CA PHE A 93 7.69 7.66 7.73
C PHE A 93 6.43 7.53 8.60
N SER A 94 5.58 6.54 8.30
CA SER A 94 4.39 6.19 9.08
C SER A 94 4.69 4.93 9.90
N PRO A 95 4.93 5.05 11.23
CA PRO A 95 5.37 3.92 12.04
C PRO A 95 4.22 2.96 12.40
N ASP A 96 4.59 1.71 12.60
CA ASP A 96 3.75 0.70 13.23
C ASP A 96 4.22 0.48 14.67
N GLU A 97 3.34 0.70 15.64
CA GLU A 97 3.68 0.61 17.05
C GLU A 97 4.08 -0.81 17.47
N GLU A 98 3.47 -1.81 16.85
CA GLU A 98 3.61 -3.22 17.22
C GLU A 98 4.76 -3.94 16.48
N ASP A 99 5.54 -3.24 15.64
CA ASP A 99 6.62 -3.90 14.91
C ASP A 99 7.86 -4.07 15.78
N GLU A 100 8.14 -5.32 16.15
CA GLU A 100 9.27 -5.72 16.98
C GLU A 100 10.63 -5.55 16.27
N ASN A 101 10.62 -5.48 14.94
CA ASN A 101 11.82 -5.35 14.12
C ASN A 101 12.26 -3.88 13.92
N TYR A 102 11.59 -2.94 14.57
CA TYR A 102 11.99 -1.54 14.51
C TYR A 102 13.23 -1.28 15.37
N LEU A 103 14.18 -0.53 14.82
CA LEU A 103 15.26 0.04 15.61
C LEU A 103 14.74 1.21 16.41
N ARG A 104 14.70 1.04 17.73
CA ARG A 104 14.22 2.02 18.70
C ARG A 104 15.33 2.40 19.66
N ASP A 105 15.19 3.55 20.32
CA ASP A 105 16.11 3.95 21.38
C ASP A 105 16.03 2.96 22.56
N ARG A 106 17.17 2.65 23.17
CA ARG A 106 17.23 1.71 24.32
C ARG A 106 16.85 2.36 25.67
N GLU A 107 16.62 3.67 25.65
CA GLU A 107 16.31 4.46 26.84
C GLU A 107 14.79 4.47 27.08
N GLU A 108 14.38 4.76 28.32
CA GLU A 108 12.95 4.96 28.70
C GLU A 108 12.30 6.16 27.99
N ARG A 109 13.08 6.94 27.27
CA ARG A 109 12.63 8.08 26.49
C ARG A 109 11.57 7.67 25.48
N MET A 110 10.46 8.42 25.43
CA MET A 110 9.30 8.11 24.59
C MET A 110 8.79 6.68 24.80
N GLU A 111 8.81 6.22 26.08
CA GLU A 111 8.36 4.88 26.46
C GLU A 111 9.08 3.76 25.68
N GLY A 112 10.38 3.95 25.40
CA GLY A 112 11.19 3.02 24.60
C GLY A 112 10.90 3.04 23.10
N LYS A 113 10.08 3.99 22.60
CA LYS A 113 9.67 4.07 21.18
C LYS A 113 10.49 5.07 20.37
N GLY A 114 11.46 5.76 20.97
CA GLY A 114 12.30 6.77 20.31
C GLY A 114 13.03 6.24 19.08
N MET A 115 13.31 7.12 18.12
CA MET A 115 13.96 6.79 16.84
C MET A 115 15.23 7.59 16.56
N ARG A 116 15.84 8.19 17.59
CA ARG A 116 17.10 8.94 17.44
C ARG A 116 18.25 8.04 16.97
N GLN A 117 18.31 6.80 17.47
CA GLN A 117 19.32 5.83 17.04
C GLN A 117 19.18 5.52 15.56
N ALA A 118 17.97 5.29 15.07
CA ALA A 118 17.70 5.05 13.66
C ALA A 118 18.09 6.27 12.79
N ALA A 119 17.71 7.48 13.22
CA ALA A 119 18.11 8.70 12.53
C ALA A 119 19.63 8.91 12.52
N GLY A 120 20.33 8.55 13.60
CA GLY A 120 21.79 8.57 13.70
C GLY A 120 22.44 7.64 12.69
N LEU A 121 22.00 6.37 12.62
CA LEU A 121 22.52 5.40 11.65
C LEU A 121 22.38 5.87 10.21
N ILE A 122 21.27 6.51 9.86
CA ILE A 122 21.05 7.06 8.52
C ILE A 122 22.11 8.13 8.21
N ARG A 123 22.33 9.08 9.12
CA ARG A 123 23.25 10.21 8.91
C ARG A 123 24.72 9.79 8.88
N ASP A 124 25.08 8.82 9.72
CA ASP A 124 26.49 8.55 10.01
C ASP A 124 27.02 7.37 9.20
N SER A 125 26.28 6.24 9.13
CA SER A 125 26.74 5.00 8.52
C SER A 125 26.19 4.77 7.12
N ILE A 126 24.85 4.90 6.95
CA ILE A 126 24.21 4.55 5.67
C ILE A 126 24.51 5.61 4.60
N ARG A 127 24.63 6.87 5.00
CA ARG A 127 25.03 7.97 4.11
C ARG A 127 26.30 7.66 3.33
N GLU A 128 27.33 7.13 3.98
CA GLU A 128 28.61 6.82 3.32
C GLU A 128 28.46 5.73 2.27
N ARG A 129 27.64 4.71 2.56
CA ARG A 129 27.38 3.59 1.63
C ARG A 129 26.60 4.03 0.40
N LEU A 130 25.66 4.95 0.56
CA LEU A 130 24.82 5.46 -0.54
C LEU A 130 25.50 6.58 -1.33
N SER A 131 26.61 7.14 -0.85
CA SER A 131 27.33 8.21 -1.55
C SER A 131 27.77 7.72 -2.94
N GLY A 132 27.46 8.51 -3.97
CA GLY A 132 27.76 8.21 -5.37
C GLY A 132 26.77 7.27 -6.06
N VAL A 133 25.81 6.67 -5.34
CA VAL A 133 24.73 5.88 -5.94
C VAL A 133 23.76 6.82 -6.65
N SER A 134 23.39 6.46 -7.90
CA SER A 134 22.34 7.21 -8.62
C SER A 134 21.00 7.08 -7.88
N VAL A 135 20.39 8.22 -7.55
CA VAL A 135 19.11 8.24 -6.83
C VAL A 135 17.94 7.69 -7.66
N THR A 136 18.09 7.69 -8.99
CA THR A 136 17.08 7.12 -9.91
C THR A 136 17.20 5.60 -10.06
N ASP A 137 18.33 4.99 -9.65
CA ASP A 137 18.52 3.55 -9.61
C ASP A 137 18.05 2.99 -8.25
N GLN A 138 16.73 2.88 -8.11
CA GLN A 138 16.09 2.37 -6.88
C GLN A 138 16.61 0.98 -6.47
N ARG A 139 16.83 0.08 -7.44
CA ARG A 139 17.29 -1.28 -7.13
C ARG A 139 18.70 -1.28 -6.53
N LYS A 140 19.58 -0.45 -7.08
CA LYS A 140 20.94 -0.31 -6.58
C LYS A 140 20.94 0.35 -5.18
N ALA A 141 20.14 1.39 -5.00
CA ALA A 141 20.01 2.05 -3.70
C ALA A 141 19.47 1.08 -2.64
N ASP A 142 18.39 0.36 -2.92
CA ASP A 142 17.79 -0.63 -2.01
C ASP A 142 18.77 -1.76 -1.67
N SER A 143 19.46 -2.32 -2.69
CA SER A 143 20.47 -3.37 -2.45
C SER A 143 21.62 -2.85 -1.56
N THR A 144 22.01 -1.59 -1.71
CA THR A 144 23.04 -0.95 -0.89
C THR A 144 22.57 -0.75 0.57
N ILE A 145 21.30 -0.37 0.75
CA ILE A 145 20.68 -0.26 2.08
C ILE A 145 20.65 -1.62 2.77
N VAL A 146 20.11 -2.64 2.09
CA VAL A 146 19.94 -3.99 2.65
C VAL A 146 21.29 -4.70 2.89
N ALA A 147 22.34 -4.38 2.13
CA ALA A 147 23.69 -4.90 2.38
C ALA A 147 24.25 -4.52 3.76
N GLY A 148 23.63 -3.55 4.45
CA GLY A 148 23.92 -3.23 5.85
C GLY A 148 23.19 -4.08 6.87
N CYS A 149 22.31 -4.98 6.44
CA CYS A 149 21.53 -5.88 7.29
C CYS A 149 22.21 -7.25 7.37
N GLU A 150 22.31 -7.80 8.58
CA GLU A 150 22.79 -9.17 8.83
C GLU A 150 21.65 -10.19 8.66
N SER A 151 20.41 -9.74 8.85
CA SER A 151 19.20 -10.54 8.70
C SER A 151 18.26 -9.91 7.68
N ALA A 152 17.91 -10.66 6.65
CA ALA A 152 16.91 -10.25 5.66
C ALA A 152 15.50 -10.14 6.28
N GLU A 153 15.23 -10.93 7.31
CA GLU A 153 13.94 -10.98 8.00
C GLU A 153 13.76 -9.80 8.95
N THR A 154 14.63 -9.66 9.92
CA THR A 154 14.53 -8.64 10.98
C THR A 154 15.09 -7.29 10.59
N LYS A 155 15.84 -7.22 9.47
CA LYS A 155 16.59 -6.03 9.03
C LYS A 155 17.63 -5.56 10.08
N ALA A 156 18.03 -6.41 11.00
CA ALA A 156 19.06 -6.08 11.98
C ALA A 156 20.44 -5.89 11.30
N PRO A 157 21.29 -4.97 11.78
CA PRO A 157 21.06 -4.08 12.91
C PRO A 157 20.35 -2.76 12.55
N LEU A 158 19.99 -2.53 11.29
CA LEU A 158 19.41 -1.25 10.83
C LEU A 158 17.97 -1.03 11.31
N GLY A 159 17.21 -2.12 11.43
CA GLY A 159 15.77 -2.09 11.74
C GLY A 159 14.87 -1.86 10.53
N ALA A 160 13.71 -2.50 10.54
CA ALA A 160 12.75 -2.45 9.45
C ALA A 160 12.23 -1.03 9.18
N ASN A 161 12.04 -0.20 10.21
CA ASN A 161 11.67 1.21 10.08
C ASN A 161 12.71 2.03 9.31
N THR A 162 14.01 1.85 9.62
CA THR A 162 15.11 2.56 8.95
C THR A 162 15.18 2.19 7.47
N VAL A 163 15.12 0.88 7.18
CA VAL A 163 15.20 0.34 5.82
C VAL A 163 14.03 0.82 4.96
N ALA A 164 12.80 0.67 5.44
CA ALA A 164 11.60 1.08 4.72
C ALA A 164 11.54 2.60 4.50
N ALA A 165 11.82 3.38 5.55
CA ALA A 165 11.80 4.84 5.48
C ALA A 165 12.81 5.37 4.48
N LEU A 166 14.03 4.84 4.50
CA LEU A 166 15.10 5.29 3.61
C LEU A 166 14.85 4.87 2.15
N SER A 167 14.35 3.66 1.92
CA SER A 167 13.99 3.20 0.58
C SER A 167 12.90 4.07 -0.06
N LEU A 168 11.84 4.39 0.68
CA LEU A 168 10.77 5.28 0.19
C LEU A 168 11.25 6.72 0.01
N ALA A 169 12.08 7.25 0.91
CA ALA A 169 12.70 8.58 0.74
C ALA A 169 13.57 8.63 -0.52
N THR A 170 14.31 7.57 -0.81
CA THR A 170 15.13 7.45 -2.02
C THR A 170 14.26 7.38 -3.27
N ALA A 171 13.18 6.60 -3.25
CA ALA A 171 12.22 6.52 -4.37
C ALA A 171 11.58 7.89 -4.66
N LEU A 172 11.19 8.62 -3.62
CA LEU A 172 10.62 9.95 -3.74
C LEU A 172 11.63 10.96 -4.34
N ALA A 173 12.87 10.92 -3.87
CA ALA A 173 13.95 11.73 -4.43
C ALA A 173 14.27 11.32 -5.88
N GLY A 174 14.32 10.01 -6.17
CA GLY A 174 14.51 9.48 -7.51
C GLY A 174 13.47 9.97 -8.50
N ALA A 175 12.20 9.94 -8.10
CA ALA A 175 11.10 10.48 -8.88
C ALA A 175 11.25 12.00 -9.13
N PHE A 176 11.60 12.75 -8.09
CA PHE A 176 11.82 14.19 -8.15
C PHE A 176 12.93 14.57 -9.13
N PHE A 177 14.11 13.95 -9.01
CA PHE A 177 15.24 14.23 -9.90
C PHE A 177 15.06 13.69 -11.33
N ALA A 178 14.23 12.64 -11.50
CA ALA A 178 13.79 12.16 -12.80
C ALA A 178 12.66 13.01 -13.42
N ASN A 179 12.17 14.05 -12.72
CA ASN A 179 11.01 14.84 -13.11
C ASN A 179 9.78 13.99 -13.47
N LYS A 180 9.52 12.96 -12.67
CA LYS A 180 8.38 12.03 -12.84
C LYS A 180 7.54 11.99 -11.57
N PRO A 181 6.21 11.82 -11.65
CA PRO A 181 5.41 11.47 -10.49
C PRO A 181 5.91 10.16 -9.86
N LEU A 182 5.85 10.06 -8.53
CA LEU A 182 6.40 8.90 -7.81
C LEU A 182 5.75 7.58 -8.28
N TYR A 183 4.44 7.54 -8.54
CA TYR A 183 3.78 6.31 -9.02
C TYR A 183 4.33 5.85 -10.38
N ARG A 184 4.69 6.78 -11.29
CA ARG A 184 5.31 6.44 -12.57
C ARG A 184 6.75 5.97 -12.40
N HIS A 185 7.50 6.57 -11.49
CA HIS A 185 8.84 6.14 -11.15
C HIS A 185 8.84 4.70 -10.61
N ILE A 186 7.97 4.39 -9.64
CA ILE A 186 7.82 3.03 -9.09
C ILE A 186 7.39 2.04 -10.18
N ALA A 187 6.45 2.41 -11.04
CA ALA A 187 6.02 1.58 -12.15
C ALA A 187 7.17 1.31 -13.13
N ALA A 188 8.00 2.32 -13.44
CA ALA A 188 9.19 2.15 -14.29
C ALA A 188 10.22 1.21 -13.66
N VAL A 189 10.47 1.29 -12.35
CA VAL A 189 11.32 0.32 -11.62
C VAL A 189 10.75 -1.11 -11.71
N ARG A 190 9.41 -1.24 -11.78
CA ARG A 190 8.69 -2.52 -11.87
C ARG A 190 8.80 -3.16 -13.25
N VAL A 191 8.48 -2.41 -14.33
CA VAL A 191 8.29 -2.98 -15.67
C VAL A 191 9.13 -2.32 -16.78
N GLY A 192 9.94 -1.31 -16.46
CA GLY A 192 10.69 -0.49 -17.43
C GLY A 192 9.92 0.78 -17.81
N GLU A 193 10.49 1.56 -18.72
CA GLU A 193 9.97 2.89 -19.09
C GLU A 193 8.68 2.83 -19.93
N ASP A 194 8.46 1.75 -20.69
CA ASP A 194 7.24 1.56 -21.47
C ASP A 194 6.11 1.09 -20.55
N LEU A 195 5.47 2.05 -19.89
CA LEU A 195 4.43 1.77 -18.90
C LEU A 195 3.14 1.33 -19.58
N PRO A 196 2.55 0.19 -19.16
CA PRO A 196 1.19 -0.16 -19.59
C PRO A 196 0.17 0.81 -18.99
N ALA A 197 -1.04 0.81 -19.55
CA ALA A 197 -2.15 1.58 -18.97
C ALA A 197 -2.36 1.18 -17.50
N PHE A 198 -2.54 2.18 -16.65
CA PHE A 198 -2.82 1.95 -15.24
C PHE A 198 -4.26 1.44 -15.05
N LYS A 199 -4.41 0.46 -14.18
CA LYS A 199 -5.72 -0.02 -13.75
C LYS A 199 -6.21 0.80 -12.54
N PRO A 200 -7.53 0.92 -12.36
CA PRO A 200 -8.07 1.54 -11.16
C PRO A 200 -7.60 0.86 -9.88
N VAL A 201 -7.14 1.65 -8.92
CA VAL A 201 -6.87 1.22 -7.55
C VAL A 201 -8.08 1.57 -6.70
N ARG A 202 -8.78 0.58 -6.17
CA ARG A 202 -9.97 0.81 -5.35
C ARG A 202 -9.61 1.23 -3.93
N LEU A 203 -10.37 2.18 -3.39
CA LEU A 203 -10.29 2.51 -1.98
C LEU A 203 -11.00 1.43 -1.16
N LEU A 204 -10.33 0.91 -0.14
CA LEU A 204 -10.87 0.03 0.88
C LEU A 204 -10.94 0.84 2.19
N VAL A 205 -12.14 1.24 2.60
CA VAL A 205 -12.33 2.19 3.70
C VAL A 205 -12.84 1.49 4.95
N ASN A 206 -12.08 1.59 6.04
CA ASN A 206 -12.44 1.01 7.32
C ASN A 206 -13.56 1.82 7.98
N PHE A 207 -14.65 1.16 8.39
CA PHE A 207 -15.76 1.83 9.08
C PHE A 207 -15.97 1.36 10.50
N LEU A 208 -15.81 0.06 10.78
CA LEU A 208 -16.02 -0.49 12.11
C LEU A 208 -14.83 -1.30 12.59
N HIS A 209 -14.43 -1.08 13.82
CA HIS A 209 -13.51 -1.92 14.59
C HIS A 209 -14.24 -2.67 15.68
N THR A 210 -13.88 -3.93 15.88
CA THR A 210 -14.45 -4.84 16.89
C THR A 210 -13.37 -5.80 17.38
N GLY A 211 -13.77 -6.84 18.09
CA GLY A 211 -12.93 -7.94 18.51
C GLY A 211 -12.25 -7.74 19.86
N LYS A 212 -11.37 -8.67 20.17
CA LYS A 212 -10.67 -8.78 21.46
C LYS A 212 -9.98 -7.47 21.88
N ARG A 213 -9.38 -6.77 20.93
CA ARG A 213 -8.65 -5.51 21.17
C ARG A 213 -9.54 -4.40 21.75
N PHE A 214 -10.84 -4.44 21.47
CA PHE A 214 -11.80 -3.44 21.88
C PHE A 214 -12.79 -3.94 22.97
N ASN A 215 -12.52 -5.11 23.57
CA ASN A 215 -13.38 -5.76 24.57
C ASN A 215 -14.81 -6.01 24.09
N THR A 216 -15.02 -6.22 22.79
CA THR A 216 -16.32 -6.64 22.27
C THR A 216 -16.40 -8.18 22.26
N LYS A 217 -17.61 -8.74 22.37
CA LYS A 217 -17.80 -10.20 22.27
C LYS A 217 -17.66 -10.69 20.84
N ASN A 218 -17.86 -9.81 19.86
CA ASN A 218 -17.64 -10.09 18.47
C ASN A 218 -16.18 -10.53 18.24
N LYS A 219 -15.98 -11.63 17.54
CA LYS A 219 -14.66 -12.22 17.32
C LYS A 219 -13.90 -11.57 16.16
N PHE A 220 -14.60 -11.01 15.19
CA PHE A 220 -13.96 -10.38 14.02
C PHE A 220 -13.42 -9.00 14.37
N ARG A 221 -12.35 -8.60 13.66
CA ARG A 221 -11.58 -7.39 14.00
C ARG A 221 -12.10 -6.14 13.32
N LYS A 222 -12.49 -6.24 12.03
CA LYS A 222 -12.72 -5.03 11.23
C LYS A 222 -13.68 -5.28 10.08
N PHE A 223 -14.51 -4.26 9.78
CA PHE A 223 -15.41 -4.23 8.65
C PHE A 223 -15.14 -2.97 7.84
N ALA A 224 -14.87 -3.16 6.55
CA ALA A 224 -14.58 -2.11 5.60
C ALA A 224 -15.53 -2.16 4.40
N LEU A 225 -15.63 -1.06 3.66
CA LEU A 225 -16.38 -0.97 2.42
C LEU A 225 -15.44 -0.65 1.25
N TYR A 226 -15.78 -1.18 0.08
CA TYR A 226 -15.12 -0.86 -1.17
C TYR A 226 -16.13 -0.84 -2.32
N GLU A 227 -15.84 -0.08 -3.37
CA GLU A 227 -16.64 -0.11 -4.60
C GLU A 227 -16.64 -1.52 -5.20
N THR A 228 -17.82 -2.10 -5.43
CA THR A 228 -17.95 -3.47 -5.94
C THR A 228 -17.31 -3.61 -7.31
N THR A 229 -17.61 -2.68 -8.22
CA THR A 229 -17.04 -2.63 -9.56
C THR A 229 -15.94 -1.56 -9.61
N PRO A 230 -14.69 -1.88 -10.03
CA PRO A 230 -13.63 -0.90 -10.14
C PRO A 230 -14.00 0.26 -11.09
N GLY A 231 -13.85 1.50 -10.63
CA GLY A 231 -14.12 2.69 -11.43
C GLY A 231 -15.60 2.98 -11.70
N ARG A 232 -16.50 2.39 -10.91
CA ARG A 232 -17.96 2.66 -11.02
C ARG A 232 -18.29 4.12 -10.78
N PHE A 233 -17.58 4.76 -9.88
CA PHE A 233 -17.76 6.18 -9.58
C PHE A 233 -16.48 6.96 -9.97
N PRO A 234 -16.64 8.15 -10.60
CA PRO A 234 -15.52 9.07 -10.79
C PRO A 234 -14.84 9.42 -9.46
N PRO A 235 -13.54 9.71 -9.44
CA PRO A 235 -12.79 9.99 -8.19
C PRO A 235 -13.41 11.09 -7.33
N GLU A 236 -14.00 12.12 -7.94
CA GLU A 236 -14.70 13.21 -7.24
C GLU A 236 -15.96 12.72 -6.54
N GLN A 237 -16.71 11.86 -7.19
CA GLN A 237 -17.95 11.27 -6.64
C GLN A 237 -17.63 10.29 -5.52
N SER A 238 -16.49 9.59 -5.58
CA SER A 238 -16.05 8.68 -4.51
C SER A 238 -15.91 9.41 -3.17
N PHE A 239 -15.42 10.66 -3.14
CA PHE A 239 -15.32 11.45 -1.92
C PHE A 239 -16.71 11.80 -1.34
N ASP A 240 -17.62 12.24 -2.19
CA ASP A 240 -18.99 12.54 -1.78
C ASP A 240 -19.70 11.28 -1.27
N ASN A 241 -19.46 10.15 -1.91
CA ASN A 241 -20.02 8.87 -1.51
C ASN A 241 -19.49 8.44 -0.13
N PHE A 242 -18.17 8.53 0.11
CA PHE A 242 -17.60 8.19 1.42
C PHE A 242 -18.09 9.14 2.53
N LYS A 243 -18.31 10.42 2.21
CA LYS A 243 -18.93 11.37 3.15
C LYS A 243 -20.36 10.97 3.49
N LYS A 244 -21.16 10.57 2.49
CA LYS A 244 -22.54 10.08 2.71
C LYS A 244 -22.53 8.81 3.56
N LEU A 245 -21.68 7.83 3.22
CA LEU A 245 -21.52 6.59 3.98
C LEU A 245 -21.14 6.87 5.43
N TYR A 246 -20.12 7.68 5.67
CA TYR A 246 -19.69 8.03 7.03
C TYR A 246 -20.79 8.74 7.82
N THR A 247 -21.50 9.68 7.20
CA THR A 247 -22.62 10.37 7.83
C THR A 247 -23.73 9.39 8.21
N SER A 248 -24.02 8.45 7.33
CA SER A 248 -24.98 7.38 7.56
C SER A 248 -24.57 6.49 8.74
N PHE A 249 -23.32 6.01 8.78
CA PHE A 249 -22.80 5.26 9.93
C PHE A 249 -22.94 6.04 11.24
N ARG A 250 -22.55 7.30 11.24
CA ARG A 250 -22.65 8.16 12.42
C ARG A 250 -24.08 8.30 12.91
N GLN A 251 -25.04 8.53 12.01
CA GLN A 251 -26.45 8.68 12.36
C GLN A 251 -27.05 7.40 12.92
N LEU A 252 -26.78 6.27 12.27
CA LEU A 252 -27.27 4.97 12.71
C LEU A 252 -26.67 4.54 14.06
N LEU A 253 -25.38 4.78 14.26
CA LEU A 253 -24.71 4.50 15.54
C LEU A 253 -25.28 5.39 16.68
N ALA A 254 -25.47 6.69 16.43
CA ALA A 254 -26.00 7.62 17.42
C ALA A 254 -27.45 7.32 17.80
N SER A 255 -28.28 6.86 16.86
CA SER A 255 -29.68 6.47 17.11
C SER A 255 -29.84 5.03 17.60
N GLY A 256 -28.79 4.21 17.52
CA GLY A 256 -28.81 2.80 17.89
C GLY A 256 -28.37 2.50 19.34
N LYS A 257 -28.00 1.25 19.58
CA LYS A 257 -27.51 0.76 20.88
C LYS A 257 -26.22 1.52 21.26
N GLY A 258 -26.28 2.23 22.39
CA GLY A 258 -25.14 3.01 22.92
C GLY A 258 -25.21 4.52 22.66
N GLY A 259 -26.07 5.00 21.77
CA GLY A 259 -26.24 6.42 21.47
C GLY A 259 -24.94 7.13 21.14
N GLU A 260 -24.72 8.36 21.61
CA GLU A 260 -23.48 9.12 21.37
C GLU A 260 -22.20 8.41 21.81
N ALA A 261 -22.26 7.51 22.81
CA ALA A 261 -21.12 6.71 23.25
C ALA A 261 -20.64 5.72 22.19
N ALA A 262 -21.50 5.33 21.25
CA ALA A 262 -21.15 4.49 20.10
C ALA A 262 -20.35 5.22 19.01
N LEU A 263 -20.23 6.55 19.11
CA LEU A 263 -19.43 7.35 18.17
C LEU A 263 -17.93 7.38 18.52
N LYS A 264 -17.50 6.57 19.49
CA LYS A 264 -16.08 6.42 19.80
C LYS A 264 -15.31 5.93 18.57
N GLN A 265 -14.25 6.63 18.25
CA GLN A 265 -13.40 6.31 17.10
C GLN A 265 -12.06 5.72 17.53
N HIS A 266 -11.56 4.85 16.68
CA HIS A 266 -10.18 4.43 16.69
C HIS A 266 -9.27 5.52 16.07
N ILE A 267 -7.95 5.36 16.19
CA ILE A 267 -6.98 6.35 15.69
C ILE A 267 -7.05 6.55 14.16
N ASP A 268 -7.43 5.53 13.41
CA ASP A 268 -7.66 5.63 11.96
C ASP A 268 -8.95 6.37 11.58
N GLY A 269 -9.81 6.66 12.55
CA GLY A 269 -11.08 7.37 12.36
C GLY A 269 -12.30 6.46 12.17
N ALA A 270 -12.12 5.14 12.08
CA ALA A 270 -13.22 4.19 12.06
C ALA A 270 -13.89 4.09 13.44
N PHE A 271 -15.18 3.76 13.48
CA PHE A 271 -15.92 3.63 14.73
C PHE A 271 -15.58 2.34 15.47
N ILE A 272 -15.55 2.39 16.79
CA ILE A 272 -15.46 1.20 17.64
C ILE A 272 -16.88 0.72 17.89
N ALA A 273 -17.30 -0.33 17.16
CA ALA A 273 -18.68 -0.78 17.18
C ALA A 273 -19.08 -1.39 18.53
N PRO A 274 -20.22 -0.95 19.14
CA PRO A 274 -20.72 -1.51 20.38
C PRO A 274 -21.52 -2.80 20.19
N TYR A 275 -21.22 -3.55 19.13
CA TYR A 275 -21.95 -4.75 18.74
C TYR A 275 -21.25 -6.01 19.22
N ASP A 276 -22.04 -6.91 19.81
CA ASP A 276 -21.56 -8.16 20.38
C ASP A 276 -21.57 -9.33 19.39
N SER A 277 -22.15 -9.14 18.19
CA SER A 277 -22.24 -10.20 17.20
C SER A 277 -21.77 -9.76 15.81
N ILE A 278 -21.22 -10.71 15.05
CA ILE A 278 -20.85 -10.56 13.64
C ILE A 278 -22.08 -10.16 12.81
N ALA A 279 -23.22 -10.79 13.11
CA ALA A 279 -24.47 -10.52 12.40
C ALA A 279 -24.96 -9.08 12.55
N GLU A 280 -24.82 -8.49 13.77
CA GLU A 280 -25.15 -7.08 14.00
C GLU A 280 -24.22 -6.14 13.25
N CYS A 281 -22.91 -6.43 13.20
CA CYS A 281 -21.96 -5.64 12.42
C CYS A 281 -22.27 -5.69 10.92
N CYS A 282 -22.49 -6.88 10.37
CA CYS A 282 -22.86 -7.02 8.96
C CYS A 282 -24.17 -6.31 8.61
N LYS A 283 -25.17 -6.40 9.50
CA LYS A 283 -26.43 -5.67 9.36
C LYS A 283 -26.20 -4.17 9.33
N MET A 284 -25.39 -3.64 10.24
CA MET A 284 -25.03 -2.22 10.28
C MET A 284 -24.33 -1.78 8.99
N MET A 285 -23.43 -2.59 8.43
CA MET A 285 -22.76 -2.29 7.16
C MET A 285 -23.80 -2.12 6.04
N ASP A 286 -24.71 -3.09 5.88
CA ASP A 286 -25.75 -3.05 4.85
C ASP A 286 -26.74 -1.87 5.04
N GLU A 287 -27.17 -1.64 6.30
CA GLU A 287 -28.07 -0.54 6.62
C GLU A 287 -27.41 0.83 6.35
N ALA A 288 -26.13 0.97 6.65
CA ALA A 288 -25.41 2.22 6.41
C ALA A 288 -25.26 2.50 4.91
N VAL A 289 -24.97 1.48 4.09
CA VAL A 289 -24.91 1.59 2.65
C VAL A 289 -26.29 1.99 2.09
N THR A 290 -27.36 1.30 2.51
CA THR A 290 -28.73 1.60 2.07
C THR A 290 -29.18 2.99 2.51
N HIS A 291 -28.93 3.39 3.75
CA HIS A 291 -29.29 4.71 4.27
C HIS A 291 -28.53 5.85 3.57
N ALA A 292 -27.32 5.58 3.10
CA ALA A 292 -26.56 6.52 2.26
C ALA A 292 -27.07 6.63 0.82
N GLY A 293 -28.06 5.80 0.42
CA GLY A 293 -28.65 5.78 -0.91
C GLY A 293 -27.97 4.88 -1.90
N PHE A 294 -27.22 3.86 -1.44
CA PHE A 294 -26.52 2.88 -2.27
C PHE A 294 -27.06 1.46 -2.06
N SER A 295 -26.75 0.58 -3.01
CA SER A 295 -27.13 -0.85 -2.98
C SER A 295 -26.00 -1.70 -2.40
N PRO A 296 -26.21 -2.37 -1.23
CA PRO A 296 -25.22 -3.31 -0.68
C PRO A 296 -24.94 -4.46 -1.65
N GLY A 297 -23.67 -4.74 -1.91
CA GLY A 297 -23.19 -5.78 -2.83
C GLY A 297 -23.18 -5.39 -4.30
N GLU A 298 -23.87 -4.31 -4.70
CA GLU A 298 -23.88 -3.80 -6.08
C GLU A 298 -23.02 -2.54 -6.21
N ASP A 299 -23.26 -1.53 -5.39
CA ASP A 299 -22.48 -0.29 -5.35
C ASP A 299 -21.26 -0.46 -4.45
N TYR A 300 -21.51 -0.95 -3.23
CA TYR A 300 -20.48 -1.19 -2.22
C TYR A 300 -20.57 -2.59 -1.64
N SER A 301 -19.43 -3.27 -1.60
CA SER A 301 -19.27 -4.58 -0.97
C SER A 301 -18.52 -4.46 0.37
N VAL A 302 -18.80 -5.42 1.25
CA VAL A 302 -18.19 -5.52 2.57
C VAL A 302 -16.91 -6.38 2.49
N TYR A 303 -15.84 -5.87 3.07
CA TYR A 303 -14.59 -6.57 3.32
C TYR A 303 -14.45 -6.77 4.83
N ILE A 304 -14.25 -8.01 5.26
CA ILE A 304 -14.18 -8.36 6.68
C ILE A 304 -12.79 -8.90 7.02
N LEU A 305 -12.10 -8.25 7.97
CA LEU A 305 -10.94 -8.84 8.63
C LEU A 305 -11.43 -9.73 9.78
N CYS A 306 -11.43 -11.03 9.55
CA CYS A 306 -11.82 -12.02 10.55
C CYS A 306 -10.79 -12.10 11.67
N GLY A 307 -9.50 -12.19 11.33
CA GLY A 307 -8.40 -12.26 12.30
C GLY A 307 -8.49 -13.52 13.16
N ALA A 308 -8.61 -14.68 12.52
CA ALA A 308 -8.94 -15.95 13.18
C ALA A 308 -7.92 -16.40 14.23
N GLU A 309 -6.71 -15.86 14.23
CA GLU A 309 -5.73 -16.13 15.29
C GLU A 309 -6.21 -15.68 16.68
N ASP A 310 -7.11 -14.70 16.79
CA ASP A 310 -7.63 -14.21 18.07
C ASP A 310 -8.59 -15.19 18.75
N PHE A 311 -9.20 -16.08 17.99
CA PHE A 311 -10.18 -17.06 18.47
C PHE A 311 -9.80 -18.51 18.15
N PHE A 312 -8.61 -18.75 17.65
CA PHE A 312 -8.03 -20.08 17.47
C PHE A 312 -7.48 -20.60 18.80
N LEU A 313 -7.76 -21.86 19.10
CA LEU A 313 -7.28 -22.59 20.28
C LEU A 313 -6.25 -23.61 19.82
N PRO A 314 -4.95 -23.29 19.82
CA PRO A 314 -3.92 -24.15 19.22
C PRO A 314 -3.81 -25.53 19.88
N ASP A 315 -4.04 -25.63 21.18
CA ASP A 315 -3.94 -26.89 21.95
C ASP A 315 -4.95 -27.95 21.49
N VAL A 316 -6.09 -27.54 20.93
CA VAL A 316 -7.17 -28.43 20.48
C VAL A 316 -7.48 -28.31 19.00
N GLY A 317 -6.81 -27.39 18.27
CA GLY A 317 -7.02 -27.17 16.84
C GLY A 317 -8.44 -26.71 16.49
N LYS A 318 -9.07 -25.88 17.33
CA LYS A 318 -10.47 -25.46 17.19
C LYS A 318 -10.61 -23.94 17.32
N TYR A 319 -11.77 -23.44 16.91
CA TYR A 319 -12.09 -22.02 16.83
C TYR A 319 -13.24 -21.65 17.78
N GLU A 320 -12.99 -20.76 18.72
CA GLU A 320 -14.00 -20.26 19.65
C GLU A 320 -14.83 -19.16 18.99
N MET A 321 -16.08 -19.47 18.63
CA MET A 321 -16.97 -18.54 17.94
C MET A 321 -18.15 -18.12 18.84
N GLU A 322 -18.58 -16.87 18.66
CA GLU A 322 -19.78 -16.37 19.36
C GLU A 322 -21.02 -17.15 18.92
N GLY A 323 -21.95 -17.36 19.87
CA GLY A 323 -23.20 -18.09 19.61
C GLY A 323 -23.07 -19.62 19.62
N PHE A 324 -21.85 -20.15 19.74
CA PHE A 324 -21.61 -21.59 19.85
C PHE A 324 -21.18 -21.97 21.28
N LYS A 325 -21.77 -23.07 21.80
CA LYS A 325 -21.44 -23.57 23.15
C LYS A 325 -20.08 -24.28 23.22
N GLN A 326 -19.64 -24.82 22.09
CA GLN A 326 -18.37 -25.54 21.96
C GLN A 326 -17.56 -24.94 20.84
N PRO A 327 -16.21 -24.93 20.94
CA PRO A 327 -15.34 -24.51 19.87
C PRO A 327 -15.55 -25.35 18.60
N LEU A 328 -15.59 -24.68 17.46
CA LEU A 328 -15.82 -25.27 16.15
C LEU A 328 -14.55 -25.97 15.63
N ASP A 329 -14.70 -27.13 15.04
CA ASP A 329 -13.66 -27.64 14.15
C ASP A 329 -13.63 -26.86 12.82
N VAL A 330 -12.63 -27.13 11.99
CA VAL A 330 -12.41 -26.40 10.73
C VAL A 330 -13.57 -26.58 9.73
N ASN A 331 -14.23 -27.75 9.71
CA ASN A 331 -15.37 -27.99 8.82
C ASN A 331 -16.59 -27.18 9.26
N GLN A 332 -16.84 -27.15 10.57
CA GLN A 332 -17.90 -26.35 11.18
C GLN A 332 -17.63 -24.83 10.98
N LEU A 333 -16.37 -24.39 11.07
CA LEU A 333 -15.98 -23.03 10.76
C LEU A 333 -16.25 -22.68 9.28
N GLY A 334 -15.94 -23.59 8.35
CA GLY A 334 -16.28 -23.46 6.95
C GLY A 334 -17.80 -23.35 6.73
N ASP A 335 -18.61 -24.17 7.43
CA ASP A 335 -20.07 -24.09 7.37
C ASP A 335 -20.60 -22.76 7.91
N PHE A 336 -19.99 -22.23 8.96
CA PHE A 336 -20.30 -20.90 9.49
C PHE A 336 -20.08 -19.81 8.42
N TYR A 337 -18.93 -19.82 7.72
CA TYR A 337 -18.67 -18.85 6.65
C TYR A 337 -19.63 -19.00 5.46
N VAL A 338 -19.94 -20.24 5.05
CA VAL A 338 -20.94 -20.48 3.99
C VAL A 338 -22.28 -19.89 4.40
N LYS A 339 -22.74 -20.12 5.63
CA LYS A 339 -23.98 -19.53 6.14
C LYS A 339 -23.92 -18.00 6.17
N LEU A 340 -22.82 -17.43 6.66
CA LEU A 340 -22.64 -15.97 6.73
C LEU A 340 -22.75 -15.34 5.33
N LEU A 341 -22.11 -15.91 4.31
CA LEU A 341 -22.16 -15.45 2.94
C LEU A 341 -23.53 -15.63 2.27
N ASN A 342 -24.27 -16.70 2.62
CA ASN A 342 -25.66 -16.89 2.19
C ASN A 342 -26.58 -15.82 2.77
N ASP A 343 -26.42 -15.51 4.06
CA ASP A 343 -27.26 -14.56 4.78
C ASP A 343 -26.92 -13.11 4.39
N ARG A 344 -25.70 -12.85 3.91
CA ARG A 344 -25.14 -11.51 3.61
C ARG A 344 -24.38 -11.49 2.29
N ARG A 345 -25.10 -11.34 1.18
CA ARG A 345 -24.52 -11.33 -0.18
C ARG A 345 -23.67 -10.10 -0.48
N SER A 346 -23.73 -9.07 0.35
CA SER A 346 -22.87 -7.89 0.26
C SER A 346 -21.42 -8.17 0.65
N ILE A 347 -21.12 -9.29 1.32
CA ILE A 347 -19.77 -9.66 1.71
C ILE A 347 -19.03 -10.22 0.49
N GLY A 348 -17.99 -9.50 0.05
CA GLY A 348 -17.16 -9.92 -1.09
C GLY A 348 -15.82 -10.50 -0.69
N VAL A 349 -15.29 -10.16 0.49
CA VAL A 349 -13.96 -10.59 0.92
C VAL A 349 -13.95 -10.97 2.41
N LEU A 350 -13.32 -12.10 2.72
CA LEU A 350 -12.94 -12.52 4.08
C LEU A 350 -11.40 -12.55 4.18
N GLU A 351 -10.83 -11.76 5.09
CA GLU A 351 -9.39 -11.73 5.35
C GLU A 351 -9.07 -12.49 6.63
N ASP A 352 -8.03 -13.31 6.56
CA ASP A 352 -7.57 -14.18 7.65
C ASP A 352 -8.73 -14.98 8.30
N PRO A 353 -9.53 -15.71 7.51
CA PRO A 353 -10.68 -16.49 8.04
C PRO A 353 -10.25 -17.73 8.83
N VAL A 354 -8.98 -18.11 8.74
CA VAL A 354 -8.37 -19.25 9.43
C VAL A 354 -7.07 -18.76 10.07
N ALA A 355 -6.69 -19.34 11.19
CA ALA A 355 -5.43 -19.00 11.86
C ALA A 355 -4.22 -19.29 10.96
N PRO A 356 -3.19 -18.42 10.98
CA PRO A 356 -2.02 -18.58 10.11
C PRO A 356 -1.23 -19.87 10.36
N THR A 357 -1.36 -20.44 11.55
CA THR A 357 -0.70 -21.71 11.93
C THR A 357 -1.50 -22.96 11.53
N ASP A 358 -2.74 -22.80 11.04
CA ASP A 358 -3.60 -23.91 10.61
C ASP A 358 -3.67 -24.00 9.07
N ALA A 359 -2.58 -24.43 8.45
CA ALA A 359 -2.48 -24.54 6.98
C ALA A 359 -3.48 -25.56 6.39
N ALA A 360 -3.75 -26.66 7.10
CA ALA A 360 -4.75 -27.65 6.67
C ALA A 360 -6.17 -27.07 6.72
N GLY A 361 -6.47 -26.31 7.77
CA GLY A 361 -7.73 -25.59 7.91
C GLY A 361 -7.92 -24.53 6.84
N TRP A 362 -6.87 -23.80 6.52
CA TRP A 362 -6.91 -22.85 5.42
C TRP A 362 -7.29 -23.51 4.09
N THR A 363 -6.65 -24.65 3.76
CA THR A 363 -6.95 -25.43 2.55
C THR A 363 -8.42 -25.90 2.55
N ALA A 364 -8.91 -26.45 3.67
CA ALA A 364 -10.27 -26.97 3.77
C ALA A 364 -11.33 -25.87 3.61
N VAL A 365 -11.16 -24.74 4.31
CA VAL A 365 -12.10 -23.60 4.23
C VAL A 365 -12.07 -22.98 2.84
N SER A 366 -10.89 -22.81 2.24
CA SER A 366 -10.74 -22.26 0.88
C SER A 366 -11.44 -23.12 -0.16
N ALA A 367 -11.24 -24.44 -0.13
CA ALA A 367 -11.90 -25.36 -1.05
C ALA A 367 -13.43 -25.34 -0.89
N LYS A 368 -13.92 -25.34 0.35
CA LYS A 368 -15.35 -25.26 0.64
C LYS A 368 -15.98 -23.97 0.13
N LEU A 369 -15.35 -22.84 0.38
CA LEU A 369 -15.84 -21.53 -0.08
C LEU A 369 -15.77 -21.41 -1.60
N ALA A 370 -14.72 -21.90 -2.25
CA ALA A 370 -14.62 -21.92 -3.71
C ALA A 370 -15.76 -22.72 -4.36
N GLN A 371 -16.19 -23.81 -3.72
CA GLN A 371 -17.31 -24.64 -4.20
C GLN A 371 -18.67 -23.97 -3.98
N MET A 372 -18.89 -23.40 -2.80
CA MET A 372 -20.21 -22.91 -2.39
C MET A 372 -20.45 -21.43 -2.75
N HIS A 373 -19.39 -20.62 -2.78
CA HIS A 373 -19.38 -19.19 -3.04
C HIS A 373 -18.22 -18.79 -3.94
N PRO A 374 -18.21 -19.16 -5.24
CA PRO A 374 -17.08 -18.92 -6.15
C PRO A 374 -16.74 -17.44 -6.34
N ASN A 375 -17.67 -16.54 -6.03
CA ASN A 375 -17.44 -15.09 -6.11
C ASN A 375 -16.87 -14.49 -4.82
N ALA A 376 -16.90 -15.21 -3.71
CA ALA A 376 -16.30 -14.77 -2.46
C ALA A 376 -14.77 -14.92 -2.54
N ARG A 377 -14.07 -13.88 -2.15
CA ARG A 377 -12.60 -13.85 -2.20
C ARG A 377 -12.01 -13.97 -0.81
N LEU A 378 -10.89 -14.68 -0.73
CA LEU A 378 -10.12 -14.81 0.49
C LEU A 378 -8.89 -13.92 0.42
N SER A 379 -8.58 -13.25 1.50
CA SER A 379 -7.36 -12.44 1.66
C SER A 379 -6.51 -13.01 2.80
N GLY A 380 -5.20 -13.03 2.59
CA GLY A 380 -4.24 -13.39 3.62
C GLY A 380 -3.40 -12.18 4.03
N ASN A 381 -3.33 -11.92 5.33
CA ASN A 381 -2.45 -10.92 5.93
C ASN A 381 -1.48 -11.63 6.89
N ARG A 382 -2.02 -12.24 7.95
CA ARG A 382 -1.23 -12.96 8.94
C ARG A 382 -0.70 -14.29 8.41
N LEU A 383 -1.46 -14.97 7.55
CA LEU A 383 -1.01 -16.18 6.85
C LEU A 383 0.35 -15.94 6.17
N ILE A 384 0.53 -14.73 5.68
CA ILE A 384 1.65 -14.34 4.88
C ILE A 384 2.71 -13.64 5.74
N SER A 385 2.59 -13.54 7.04
CA SER A 385 3.47 -12.73 7.88
C SER A 385 4.28 -11.67 7.11
N ASN A 386 4.67 -10.57 7.63
CA ASN A 386 5.28 -9.46 6.87
C ASN A 386 6.69 -9.76 6.28
N HIS A 387 7.01 -11.04 6.04
CA HIS A 387 8.31 -11.49 5.56
C HIS A 387 8.20 -12.01 4.13
N ILE A 388 8.81 -11.31 3.20
CA ILE A 388 8.77 -11.59 1.76
C ILE A 388 9.28 -12.99 1.42
N GLU A 389 10.27 -13.52 2.15
CA GLU A 389 10.78 -14.87 1.92
C GLU A 389 9.78 -15.96 2.34
N ALA A 390 9.04 -15.77 3.45
CA ALA A 390 7.97 -16.68 3.85
C ALA A 390 6.81 -16.69 2.83
N HIS A 391 6.60 -15.58 2.12
CA HIS A 391 5.61 -15.49 1.06
C HIS A 391 5.98 -16.32 -0.16
N LYS A 392 7.27 -16.40 -0.50
CA LYS A 392 7.72 -17.20 -1.65
C LYS A 392 7.33 -18.65 -1.46
N ALA A 393 7.51 -19.20 -0.25
CA ALA A 393 7.15 -20.60 0.05
C ALA A 393 5.65 -20.89 -0.14
N ILE A 394 4.75 -19.93 0.16
CA ILE A 394 3.30 -20.12 -0.01
C ILE A 394 2.89 -20.04 -1.48
N PHE A 395 3.57 -19.21 -2.26
CA PHE A 395 3.19 -18.93 -3.65
C PHE A 395 4.05 -19.64 -4.68
N ASP A 396 5.14 -20.30 -4.29
CA ASP A 396 5.97 -21.05 -5.21
C ASP A 396 5.18 -22.26 -5.78
N PRO A 397 4.98 -22.32 -7.11
CA PRO A 397 4.28 -23.44 -7.72
C PRO A 397 5.01 -24.77 -7.55
N ASP A 398 6.33 -24.75 -7.30
CA ASP A 398 7.16 -25.96 -7.15
C ASP A 398 7.17 -26.50 -5.70
N GLU A 399 6.75 -25.71 -4.71
CA GLU A 399 6.70 -26.12 -3.28
C GLU A 399 5.34 -26.67 -2.79
N GLY A 400 4.44 -27.02 -3.68
CA GLY A 400 3.41 -28.02 -3.41
C GLY A 400 2.10 -27.56 -2.79
N GLN A 401 1.81 -26.26 -2.64
CA GLN A 401 0.46 -25.84 -2.27
C GLN A 401 -0.47 -25.82 -3.50
N SER A 402 -1.63 -26.49 -3.38
CA SER A 402 -2.65 -26.45 -4.42
C SER A 402 -3.06 -25.00 -4.74
N PRO A 403 -3.23 -24.62 -6.01
CA PRO A 403 -3.76 -23.30 -6.38
C PRO A 403 -5.07 -22.94 -5.68
N GLN A 404 -5.88 -23.93 -5.31
CA GLN A 404 -7.15 -23.75 -4.61
C GLN A 404 -7.01 -23.35 -3.14
N SER A 405 -5.83 -23.54 -2.53
CA SER A 405 -5.56 -23.17 -1.14
C SER A 405 -4.86 -21.81 -1.00
N ARG A 406 -4.60 -21.12 -2.11
CA ARG A 406 -3.96 -19.82 -2.11
C ARG A 406 -4.98 -18.70 -1.88
N PRO A 407 -4.64 -17.64 -1.14
CA PRO A 407 -5.50 -16.48 -1.04
C PRO A 407 -5.62 -15.78 -2.41
N HIS A 408 -6.79 -15.23 -2.71
CA HIS A 408 -7.03 -14.43 -3.91
C HIS A 408 -6.45 -13.01 -3.78
N LEU A 409 -6.29 -12.56 -2.55
CA LEU A 409 -5.75 -11.26 -2.18
C LEU A 409 -4.67 -11.41 -1.12
N VAL A 410 -3.72 -10.52 -1.15
CA VAL A 410 -2.65 -10.45 -0.16
C VAL A 410 -2.58 -9.04 0.40
N SER A 411 -2.79 -8.94 1.70
CA SER A 411 -2.77 -7.66 2.40
C SER A 411 -1.42 -7.44 3.07
N ILE A 412 -0.73 -6.38 2.69
CA ILE A 412 0.59 -6.02 3.23
C ILE A 412 0.66 -4.55 3.62
N LYS A 413 1.57 -4.26 4.54
CA LYS A 413 2.10 -2.92 4.79
C LYS A 413 3.43 -2.76 4.06
N ALA A 414 3.78 -1.54 3.67
CA ALA A 414 5.10 -1.26 3.09
C ALA A 414 6.17 -1.29 4.21
N LYS A 415 6.71 -2.46 4.53
CA LYS A 415 7.67 -2.67 5.63
C LYS A 415 9.11 -2.97 5.18
N GLY A 416 9.30 -3.36 3.96
CA GLY A 416 10.60 -3.59 3.35
C GLY A 416 11.01 -2.46 2.43
N THR A 417 12.01 -2.70 1.60
CA THR A 417 12.35 -1.79 0.53
C THR A 417 11.29 -1.80 -0.58
N VAL A 418 11.26 -0.76 -1.40
CA VAL A 418 10.44 -0.70 -2.62
C VAL A 418 10.76 -1.89 -3.53
N SER A 419 12.05 -2.20 -3.71
CA SER A 419 12.49 -3.33 -4.53
C SER A 419 12.01 -4.68 -4.00
N GLU A 420 12.03 -4.92 -2.69
CA GLU A 420 11.49 -6.14 -2.08
C GLU A 420 9.97 -6.26 -2.31
N THR A 421 9.25 -5.16 -2.19
CA THR A 421 7.80 -5.14 -2.47
C THR A 421 7.50 -5.44 -3.94
N LEU A 422 8.32 -4.93 -4.87
CA LEU A 422 8.21 -5.21 -6.29
C LEU A 422 8.51 -6.69 -6.62
N GLU A 423 9.53 -7.28 -6.01
CA GLU A 423 9.82 -8.70 -6.19
C GLU A 423 8.69 -9.58 -5.64
N PHE A 424 8.12 -9.21 -4.50
CA PHE A 424 6.96 -9.90 -3.96
C PHE A 424 5.76 -9.86 -4.93
N GLN A 425 5.47 -8.70 -5.51
CA GLN A 425 4.40 -8.59 -6.52
C GLN A 425 4.64 -9.49 -7.74
N LYS A 426 5.89 -9.67 -8.18
CA LYS A 426 6.21 -10.62 -9.25
C LYS A 426 5.88 -12.05 -8.86
N VAL A 427 6.17 -12.44 -7.60
CA VAL A 427 5.80 -13.75 -7.07
C VAL A 427 4.29 -13.94 -7.11
N LEU A 428 3.50 -12.97 -6.66
CA LEU A 428 2.03 -13.01 -6.73
C LEU A 428 1.52 -13.17 -8.16
N THR A 429 2.11 -12.43 -9.10
CA THR A 429 1.74 -12.50 -10.52
C THR A 429 2.01 -13.89 -11.10
N LYS A 430 3.19 -14.47 -10.83
CA LYS A 430 3.52 -15.85 -11.25
C LYS A 430 2.60 -16.89 -10.64
N ALA A 431 2.19 -16.68 -9.40
CA ALA A 431 1.26 -17.55 -8.69
C ALA A 431 -0.20 -17.48 -9.18
N GLY A 432 -0.50 -16.62 -10.16
CA GLY A 432 -1.86 -16.42 -10.68
C GLY A 432 -2.76 -15.54 -9.80
N VAL A 433 -2.22 -14.95 -8.73
CA VAL A 433 -2.95 -13.98 -7.88
C VAL A 433 -3.07 -12.62 -8.58
N GLY A 434 -2.23 -12.38 -9.59
CA GLY A 434 -2.30 -11.19 -10.41
C GLY A 434 -2.04 -9.90 -9.61
N ASN A 435 -2.96 -8.93 -9.72
CA ASN A 435 -2.89 -7.66 -9.00
C ASN A 435 -3.58 -7.71 -7.62
N GLY A 436 -3.86 -8.89 -7.07
CA GLY A 436 -4.57 -9.09 -5.81
C GLY A 436 -3.83 -8.57 -4.56
N LEU A 437 -3.17 -7.43 -4.67
CA LEU A 437 -2.47 -6.76 -3.59
C LEU A 437 -3.40 -5.76 -2.90
N VAL A 438 -3.51 -5.87 -1.58
CA VAL A 438 -4.12 -4.86 -0.71
C VAL A 438 -2.99 -4.12 0.01
N LEU A 439 -2.75 -2.88 -0.37
CA LEU A 439 -1.75 -2.05 0.30
C LEU A 439 -2.40 -1.30 1.47
N ARG A 440 -1.90 -1.54 2.68
CA ARG A 440 -2.49 -1.03 3.92
C ARG A 440 -1.73 0.15 4.48
N GLU A 441 -2.46 1.08 5.07
CA GLU A 441 -1.87 2.13 5.89
C GLU A 441 -1.25 1.59 7.18
N ALA A 442 -0.33 2.36 7.76
CA ALA A 442 0.09 2.17 9.13
C ALA A 442 -0.97 2.68 10.12
N LEU A 443 -0.89 2.25 11.37
CA LEU A 443 -1.82 2.74 12.39
C LEU A 443 -1.66 4.25 12.63
N TYR A 444 -0.41 4.71 12.69
CA TYR A 444 -0.05 6.12 12.88
C TYR A 444 0.43 6.69 11.55
N GLU A 445 -0.50 7.28 10.81
CA GLU A 445 -0.21 7.82 9.49
C GLU A 445 0.34 9.24 9.54
N SER A 446 1.41 9.46 8.76
CA SER A 446 1.95 10.78 8.49
C SER A 446 1.10 11.54 7.46
N GLY A 447 1.38 12.83 7.28
CA GLY A 447 0.82 13.62 6.19
C GLY A 447 1.43 13.34 4.82
N ASP A 448 2.38 12.39 4.73
CA ASP A 448 2.98 11.96 3.47
C ASP A 448 1.96 11.19 2.61
N SER A 449 1.97 11.45 1.30
CA SER A 449 1.00 10.87 0.36
C SER A 449 1.54 9.69 -0.44
N SER A 450 2.81 9.33 -0.27
CA SER A 450 3.52 8.31 -1.08
C SER A 450 2.87 6.94 -1.09
N LEU A 451 2.06 6.62 -0.06
CA LEU A 451 1.31 5.35 -0.01
C LEU A 451 0.33 5.23 -1.19
N ALA A 452 -0.30 6.34 -1.61
CA ALA A 452 -1.16 6.33 -2.79
C ALA A 452 -0.35 6.13 -4.08
N ASP A 453 0.79 6.81 -4.22
CA ASP A 453 1.71 6.60 -5.34
C ASP A 453 2.22 5.17 -5.40
N LEU A 454 2.56 4.58 -4.24
CA LEU A 454 3.01 3.19 -4.15
C LEU A 454 1.90 2.23 -4.61
N ALA A 455 0.65 2.45 -4.21
CA ALA A 455 -0.48 1.63 -4.64
C ALA A 455 -0.66 1.61 -6.17
N PHE A 456 -0.60 2.78 -6.82
CA PHE A 456 -0.69 2.86 -8.28
C PHE A 456 0.58 2.31 -8.96
N GLY A 457 1.77 2.63 -8.48
CA GLY A 457 3.03 2.13 -9.02
C GLY A 457 3.14 0.61 -8.98
N LEU A 458 2.65 -0.01 -7.89
CA LEU A 458 2.53 -1.45 -7.73
C LEU A 458 1.33 -2.05 -8.48
N GLN A 459 0.39 -1.24 -8.96
CA GLN A 459 -0.90 -1.71 -9.48
C GLN A 459 -1.63 -2.57 -8.45
N ALA A 460 -1.65 -2.14 -7.19
CA ALA A 460 -2.43 -2.78 -6.15
C ALA A 460 -3.92 -2.76 -6.52
N GLU A 461 -4.65 -3.77 -6.11
CA GLU A 461 -6.09 -3.79 -6.32
C GLU A 461 -6.81 -2.86 -5.34
N PHE A 462 -6.29 -2.81 -4.10
CA PHE A 462 -6.86 -1.97 -3.05
C PHE A 462 -5.80 -1.12 -2.36
N LEU A 463 -6.19 0.10 -2.03
CA LEU A 463 -5.54 0.96 -1.06
C LEU A 463 -6.44 1.03 0.18
N GLU A 464 -6.01 0.40 1.28
CA GLU A 464 -6.76 0.37 2.53
C GLU A 464 -6.41 1.56 3.41
N LEU A 465 -7.43 2.33 3.77
CA LEU A 465 -7.33 3.54 4.59
C LEU A 465 -8.47 3.60 5.62
N GLY A 466 -8.24 4.29 6.73
CA GLY A 466 -9.34 4.79 7.57
C GLY A 466 -10.18 5.84 6.85
N PRO A 467 -11.35 6.23 7.38
CA PRO A 467 -12.24 7.20 6.76
C PRO A 467 -11.56 8.56 6.53
N PRO A 468 -11.96 9.32 5.48
CA PRO A 468 -11.29 10.56 5.06
C PRO A 468 -11.59 11.77 5.97
N PHE A 469 -11.45 11.62 7.29
CA PHE A 469 -11.73 12.67 8.27
C PHE A 469 -10.53 13.02 9.17
N LYS A 470 -9.43 12.26 9.04
CA LYS A 470 -8.13 12.60 9.65
C LYS A 470 -7.24 13.22 8.58
N TRP A 471 -6.59 14.34 8.91
CA TRP A 471 -5.77 15.09 7.95
C TRP A 471 -4.69 14.23 7.28
N SER A 472 -4.07 13.33 8.06
CA SER A 472 -3.05 12.40 7.55
C SER A 472 -3.58 11.43 6.48
N ARG A 473 -4.85 11.02 6.58
CA ARG A 473 -5.53 10.19 5.58
C ARG A 473 -5.98 11.03 4.38
N LEU A 474 -6.48 12.24 4.60
CA LEU A 474 -6.91 13.14 3.53
C LEU A 474 -5.80 13.40 2.49
N ALA A 475 -4.54 13.51 2.93
CA ALA A 475 -3.41 13.65 2.00
C ALA A 475 -3.36 12.48 0.99
N LYS A 476 -3.60 11.24 1.44
CA LYS A 476 -3.60 10.04 0.60
C LYS A 476 -4.83 9.94 -0.30
N TYR A 477 -6.01 10.30 0.21
CA TYR A 477 -7.24 10.39 -0.59
C TYR A 477 -7.12 11.41 -1.73
N ASN A 478 -6.62 12.61 -1.43
CA ASN A 478 -6.42 13.65 -2.41
C ASN A 478 -5.40 13.23 -3.48
N ARG A 479 -4.31 12.57 -3.06
CA ARG A 479 -3.30 12.06 -3.97
C ARG A 479 -3.85 10.91 -4.84
N TRP A 480 -4.59 9.97 -4.25
CA TRP A 480 -5.28 8.91 -4.98
C TRP A 480 -6.19 9.49 -6.06
N ALA A 481 -7.03 10.48 -5.74
CA ALA A 481 -7.92 11.10 -6.71
C ALA A 481 -7.18 11.83 -7.84
N THR A 482 -6.05 12.48 -7.52
CA THR A 482 -5.19 13.12 -8.53
C THR A 482 -4.65 12.07 -9.50
N ILE A 483 -4.08 10.98 -9.00
CA ILE A 483 -3.53 9.92 -9.85
C ILE A 483 -4.63 9.22 -10.64
N ALA A 484 -5.78 8.96 -10.02
CA ALA A 484 -6.91 8.32 -10.69
C ALA A 484 -7.40 9.15 -11.89
N ARG A 485 -7.51 10.47 -11.75
CA ARG A 485 -7.86 11.38 -12.87
C ARG A 485 -6.81 11.40 -13.99
N GLU A 486 -5.53 11.30 -13.63
CA GLU A 486 -4.43 11.27 -14.61
C GLU A 486 -4.33 9.95 -15.38
N THR A 487 -4.84 8.86 -14.82
CA THR A 487 -4.57 7.50 -15.31
C THR A 487 -5.78 6.77 -15.86
N LEU A 488 -7.00 7.18 -15.48
CA LEU A 488 -8.23 6.59 -16.00
C LEU A 488 -8.71 7.36 -17.24
N PRO A 489 -9.29 6.66 -18.23
CA PRO A 489 -9.89 7.33 -19.40
C PRO A 489 -10.94 8.34 -18.93
N SER A 490 -10.91 9.55 -19.47
CA SER A 490 -12.04 10.48 -19.28
C SER A 490 -13.23 9.97 -20.11
N GLU A 491 -14.45 10.09 -19.59
CA GLU A 491 -15.68 9.77 -20.37
C GLU A 491 -15.81 10.65 -21.63
N ALA A 492 -14.86 11.53 -21.89
CA ALA A 492 -14.87 12.50 -22.98
C ALA A 492 -13.96 12.11 -24.17
N ASP A 493 -13.25 10.98 -24.11
CA ASP A 493 -12.48 10.39 -25.20
C ASP A 493 -13.20 9.11 -25.68
#